data_05d22b8a60da82a0558104c435e288db
#
_entry.id   05d22b8a60da82a0558104c435e288db
#
_cell.length_a   1.000
_cell.length_b   1.000
_cell.length_c   1.000
_cell.angle_alpha   90.00
_cell.angle_beta   90.00
_cell.angle_gamma   90.00
#
_symmetry.space_group_name_H-M   'P 1'
#
loop_
_entity.id
_entity.type
_entity.pdbx_description
1 polymer ?
#
loop_
_entity_poly.entity_id
_entity_poly.type
_entity_poly.pdbx_seq_one_letter_code
_entity_poly.pdbx_strand_id
1 'polypeptide(L)'
;VPIVMVGGATGQIGDPSGKSEARVILSKEVVAHNAECIRKQLSRFISEDNAIFVNNAEWFNNMLYLDFLRDIGSKFSVNKMLTAESVKMRLETGLSFLEFNYMILQAYDFYMLNKKFGCKLEMGGQDQWGNIVAGTELVRRLSQQEVHGITMPLLINSSTGQKFGKSVGGAVWLDKNKTSVFDYYQFWRNTDDADVQKLMLYFTALPVDEIRNICSASINRAKEILAFEATALAHSGEEAAKAYLAAGAKFGFSDKENKIPTSSAIAKINTDEAVIDDLPTYELTLPAEGIWFPKLMAEAGLCKSNGEARRLIQGGGAYLNDQRISDPDFTAKAADFPNGSAI
;
A
#
# COMPACT_ATOMS: atom_id res chain seq x y z
N VAL A 1 4.87 -22.71 10.24
CA VAL A 1 4.69 -22.37 8.81
C VAL A 1 3.62 -21.28 8.74
N PRO A 2 3.86 -20.15 8.06
CA PRO A 2 2.84 -19.13 7.85
C PRO A 2 1.73 -19.64 6.92
N ILE A 3 0.51 -19.15 7.16
CA ILE A 3 -0.64 -19.39 6.31
C ILE A 3 -1.10 -18.06 5.75
N VAL A 4 -1.17 -17.96 4.43
CA VAL A 4 -1.64 -16.79 3.70
C VAL A 4 -3.03 -17.10 3.15
N MET A 5 -4.05 -16.43 3.67
CA MET A 5 -5.42 -16.66 3.23
C MET A 5 -5.93 -15.48 2.41
N VAL A 6 -6.54 -15.76 1.26
CA VAL A 6 -7.25 -14.77 0.46
C VAL A 6 -8.76 -14.95 0.58
N GLY A 7 -9.49 -13.85 0.62
CA GLY A 7 -10.93 -13.82 0.85
C GLY A 7 -11.76 -13.98 -0.42
N GLY A 8 -11.65 -15.10 -1.15
CA GLY A 8 -12.45 -15.35 -2.35
C GLY A 8 -13.95 -15.46 -2.11
N ALA A 9 -14.38 -15.87 -0.92
CA ALA A 9 -15.79 -15.83 -0.52
C ALA A 9 -16.13 -14.54 0.24
N THR A 10 -15.37 -14.24 1.31
CA THR A 10 -15.64 -13.06 2.16
C THR A 10 -15.45 -11.74 1.44
N GLY A 11 -14.66 -11.68 0.37
CA GLY A 11 -14.54 -10.54 -0.51
C GLY A 11 -15.84 -10.12 -1.20
N GLN A 12 -16.82 -11.03 -1.33
CA GLN A 12 -18.16 -10.74 -1.86
C GLN A 12 -19.02 -9.96 -0.84
N ILE A 13 -18.70 -10.09 0.44
CA ILE A 13 -19.40 -9.44 1.55
C ILE A 13 -18.76 -8.09 1.86
N GLY A 14 -17.44 -8.09 2.04
CA GLY A 14 -16.63 -6.93 2.42
C GLY A 14 -16.63 -6.66 3.92
N ASP A 15 -15.43 -6.50 4.48
CA ASP A 15 -15.22 -6.19 5.90
C ASP A 15 -15.67 -4.75 6.22
N PRO A 16 -16.59 -4.54 7.18
CA PRO A 16 -16.99 -3.21 7.62
C PRO A 16 -15.94 -2.52 8.52
N SER A 17 -14.96 -3.26 9.04
CA SER A 17 -13.98 -2.75 10.01
C SER A 17 -13.18 -1.57 9.46
N GLY A 18 -13.09 -0.49 10.25
CA GLY A 18 -12.35 0.72 9.89
C GLY A 18 -12.90 1.51 8.68
N LYS A 19 -14.19 1.36 8.36
CA LYS A 19 -14.89 2.06 7.27
C LYS A 19 -16.15 2.73 7.81
N SER A 20 -16.44 3.94 7.31
CA SER A 20 -17.66 4.69 7.62
C SER A 20 -18.79 4.46 6.60
N GLU A 21 -18.47 3.98 5.40
CA GLU A 21 -19.40 3.82 4.28
C GLU A 21 -19.71 2.34 4.02
N ALA A 22 -20.88 2.07 3.44
CA ALA A 22 -21.27 0.74 3.00
C ALA A 22 -20.35 0.22 1.88
N ARG A 23 -20.12 -1.09 1.86
CA ARG A 23 -19.32 -1.74 0.82
C ARG A 23 -20.12 -1.90 -0.46
N VAL A 24 -19.42 -1.67 -1.59
CA VAL A 24 -19.95 -2.03 -2.91
C VAL A 24 -19.89 -3.54 -3.06
N ILE A 25 -21.01 -4.15 -3.43
CA ILE A 25 -21.09 -5.59 -3.69
C ILE A 25 -20.42 -5.85 -5.05
N LEU A 26 -19.38 -6.66 -5.03
CA LEU A 26 -18.64 -7.06 -6.22
C LEU A 26 -19.17 -8.39 -6.79
N SER A 27 -19.07 -8.60 -8.11
CA SER A 27 -19.37 -9.90 -8.70
C SER A 27 -18.35 -10.97 -8.30
N LYS A 28 -18.74 -12.24 -8.39
CA LYS A 28 -17.87 -13.38 -8.06
C LYS A 28 -16.60 -13.39 -8.92
N GLU A 29 -16.71 -13.03 -10.19
CA GLU A 29 -15.61 -12.98 -11.15
C GLU A 29 -14.59 -11.89 -10.74
N VAL A 30 -15.08 -10.71 -10.37
CA VAL A 30 -14.23 -9.61 -9.89
C VAL A 30 -13.51 -9.99 -8.60
N VAL A 31 -14.22 -10.61 -7.65
CA VAL A 31 -13.62 -11.07 -6.40
C VAL A 31 -12.57 -12.16 -6.64
N ALA A 32 -12.84 -13.11 -7.52
CA ALA A 32 -11.88 -14.16 -7.89
C ALA A 32 -10.62 -13.57 -8.54
N HIS A 33 -10.79 -12.62 -9.47
CA HIS A 33 -9.68 -11.91 -10.09
C HIS A 33 -8.85 -11.13 -9.05
N ASN A 34 -9.50 -10.39 -8.16
CA ASN A 34 -8.83 -9.62 -7.10
C ASN A 34 -8.08 -10.54 -6.13
N ALA A 35 -8.66 -11.67 -5.74
CA ALA A 35 -8.03 -12.66 -4.88
C ALA A 35 -6.73 -13.21 -5.49
N GLU A 36 -6.74 -13.51 -6.80
CA GLU A 36 -5.56 -13.98 -7.51
C GLU A 36 -4.49 -12.89 -7.64
N CYS A 37 -4.88 -11.63 -7.92
CA CYS A 37 -3.95 -10.51 -7.94
C CYS A 37 -3.29 -10.29 -6.58
N ILE A 38 -4.06 -10.35 -5.48
CA ILE A 38 -3.54 -10.23 -4.11
C ILE A 38 -2.60 -11.40 -3.79
N ARG A 39 -2.97 -12.63 -4.13
CA ARG A 39 -2.12 -13.81 -3.96
C ARG A 39 -0.76 -13.63 -4.63
N LYS A 40 -0.74 -13.20 -5.90
CA LYS A 40 0.50 -12.92 -6.65
C LYS A 40 1.36 -11.83 -6.02
N GLN A 41 0.75 -10.81 -5.41
CA GLN A 41 1.51 -9.79 -4.70
C GLN A 41 2.09 -10.34 -3.39
N LEU A 42 1.31 -11.10 -2.62
CA LEU A 42 1.76 -11.69 -1.35
C LEU A 42 2.87 -12.72 -1.56
N SER A 43 2.86 -13.50 -2.65
CA SER A 43 3.90 -14.47 -2.96
C SER A 43 5.29 -13.86 -3.22
N ARG A 44 5.37 -12.54 -3.48
CA ARG A 44 6.66 -11.83 -3.56
C ARG A 44 7.33 -11.67 -2.19
N PHE A 45 6.54 -11.57 -1.12
CA PHE A 45 7.04 -11.36 0.24
C PHE A 45 7.12 -12.65 1.03
N ILE A 46 6.24 -13.60 0.72
CA ILE A 46 6.13 -14.89 1.42
C ILE A 46 6.17 -15.99 0.36
N SER A 47 7.30 -16.70 0.28
CA SER A 47 7.47 -17.78 -0.70
C SER A 47 6.42 -18.88 -0.52
N GLU A 48 5.84 -19.34 -1.62
CA GLU A 48 4.91 -20.47 -1.63
C GLU A 48 5.57 -21.79 -1.17
N ASP A 49 6.89 -21.91 -1.26
CA ASP A 49 7.63 -23.06 -0.76
C ASP A 49 7.67 -23.11 0.78
N ASN A 50 7.54 -21.95 1.43
CA ASN A 50 7.66 -21.81 2.87
C ASN A 50 6.34 -21.46 3.57
N ALA A 51 5.24 -21.34 2.82
CA ALA A 51 3.94 -20.93 3.33
C ALA A 51 2.81 -21.75 2.72
N ILE A 52 1.69 -21.81 3.41
CA ILE A 52 0.45 -22.44 2.91
C ILE A 52 -0.43 -21.31 2.38
N PHE A 53 -0.75 -21.34 1.08
CA PHE A 53 -1.68 -20.39 0.47
C PHE A 53 -3.05 -21.03 0.34
N VAL A 54 -4.07 -20.37 0.87
CA VAL A 54 -5.46 -20.84 0.89
C VAL A 54 -6.43 -19.77 0.43
N ASN A 55 -7.57 -20.21 -0.09
CA ASN A 55 -8.68 -19.34 -0.45
C ASN A 55 -9.92 -19.78 0.36
N ASN A 56 -10.53 -18.88 1.10
CA ASN A 56 -11.68 -19.24 1.94
C ASN A 56 -12.93 -19.65 1.13
N ALA A 57 -12.96 -19.42 -0.18
CA ALA A 57 -13.96 -19.98 -1.07
C ALA A 57 -14.02 -21.52 -1.00
N GLU A 58 -12.92 -22.20 -0.62
CA GLU A 58 -12.86 -23.67 -0.48
C GLU A 58 -13.87 -24.24 0.52
N TRP A 59 -14.16 -23.50 1.58
CA TRP A 59 -15.11 -23.97 2.60
C TRP A 59 -16.44 -23.24 2.60
N PHE A 60 -16.54 -22.05 2.00
CA PHE A 60 -17.81 -21.33 1.93
C PHE A 60 -18.67 -21.66 0.73
N ASN A 61 -18.06 -21.97 -0.45
CA ASN A 61 -18.85 -22.14 -1.70
C ASN A 61 -19.89 -23.25 -1.66
N ASN A 62 -19.65 -24.29 -0.85
CA ASN A 62 -20.56 -25.43 -0.74
C ASN A 62 -21.32 -25.48 0.59
N MET A 63 -21.25 -24.42 1.39
CA MET A 63 -21.91 -24.35 2.68
C MET A 63 -23.35 -23.88 2.53
N LEU A 64 -24.29 -24.67 3.04
CA LEU A 64 -25.69 -24.28 3.07
C LEU A 64 -25.91 -23.24 4.17
N TYR A 65 -26.67 -22.21 3.85
CA TYR A 65 -26.94 -21.09 4.77
C TYR A 65 -27.56 -21.53 6.10
N LEU A 66 -28.53 -22.42 6.07
CA LEU A 66 -29.19 -22.92 7.27
C LEU A 66 -28.25 -23.76 8.15
N ASP A 67 -27.37 -24.54 7.53
CA ASP A 67 -26.37 -25.31 8.29
C ASP A 67 -25.36 -24.37 8.95
N PHE A 68 -24.90 -23.35 8.23
CA PHE A 68 -24.02 -22.32 8.81
C PHE A 68 -24.66 -21.58 9.98
N LEU A 69 -25.93 -21.18 9.87
CA LEU A 69 -26.65 -20.51 10.97
C LEU A 69 -26.81 -21.44 12.18
N ARG A 70 -27.18 -22.69 11.96
CA ARG A 70 -27.39 -23.66 13.02
C ARG A 70 -26.09 -23.99 13.73
N ASP A 71 -25.04 -24.31 13.00
CA ASP A 71 -23.83 -24.92 13.56
C ASP A 71 -22.84 -23.84 14.03
N ILE A 72 -22.75 -22.72 13.34
CA ILE A 72 -21.82 -21.63 13.61
C ILE A 72 -22.52 -20.41 14.20
N GLY A 73 -23.58 -19.90 13.56
CA GLY A 73 -24.32 -18.73 14.02
C GLY A 73 -24.85 -18.88 15.45
N SER A 74 -25.31 -20.09 15.83
CA SER A 74 -25.76 -20.40 17.20
C SER A 74 -24.67 -20.22 18.30
N LYS A 75 -23.41 -20.12 17.93
CA LYS A 75 -22.30 -19.88 18.86
C LYS A 75 -22.07 -18.39 19.14
N PHE A 76 -22.77 -17.49 18.46
CA PHE A 76 -22.61 -16.05 18.61
C PHE A 76 -23.81 -15.43 19.31
N SER A 77 -23.54 -14.48 20.19
CA SER A 77 -24.57 -13.65 20.83
C SER A 77 -24.60 -12.28 20.13
N VAL A 78 -25.76 -11.91 19.61
CA VAL A 78 -25.98 -10.59 19.01
C VAL A 78 -25.59 -9.47 19.99
N ASN A 79 -25.96 -9.58 21.27
CA ASN A 79 -25.58 -8.58 22.29
C ASN A 79 -24.06 -8.41 22.38
N LYS A 80 -23.29 -9.51 22.31
CA LYS A 80 -21.83 -9.45 22.31
C LYS A 80 -21.28 -8.87 21.00
N MET A 81 -21.85 -9.23 19.87
CA MET A 81 -21.43 -8.67 18.57
C MET A 81 -21.66 -7.16 18.50
N LEU A 82 -22.77 -6.66 19.06
CA LEU A 82 -23.07 -5.23 19.12
C LEU A 82 -22.08 -4.44 19.99
N THR A 83 -21.31 -5.08 20.86
CA THR A 83 -20.26 -4.41 21.66
C THR A 83 -18.94 -4.23 20.93
N ALA A 84 -18.74 -4.88 19.79
CA ALA A 84 -17.53 -4.74 19.00
C ALA A 84 -17.39 -3.30 18.46
N GLU A 85 -16.19 -2.72 18.52
CA GLU A 85 -15.93 -1.34 18.12
C GLU A 85 -16.29 -1.08 16.65
N SER A 86 -15.94 -2.01 15.76
CA SER A 86 -16.27 -1.95 14.34
C SER A 86 -17.78 -1.93 14.07
N VAL A 87 -18.56 -2.57 14.93
CA VAL A 87 -20.02 -2.58 14.84
C VAL A 87 -20.60 -1.28 15.40
N LYS A 88 -20.15 -0.85 16.59
CA LYS A 88 -20.61 0.40 17.23
C LYS A 88 -20.46 1.61 16.32
N MET A 89 -19.30 1.77 15.67
CA MET A 89 -19.03 2.86 14.74
C MET A 89 -20.02 2.91 13.56
N ARG A 90 -20.55 1.76 13.17
CA ARG A 90 -21.45 1.63 12.03
C ARG A 90 -22.94 1.65 12.41
N LEU A 91 -23.28 1.46 13.66
CA LEU A 91 -24.69 1.52 14.10
C LEU A 91 -25.33 2.89 13.87
N GLU A 92 -24.57 3.97 13.99
CA GLU A 92 -25.07 5.33 13.78
C GLU A 92 -25.20 5.69 12.28
N THR A 93 -24.33 5.14 11.43
CA THR A 93 -24.28 5.44 10.00
C THR A 93 -25.00 4.42 9.13
N GLY A 94 -25.46 3.34 9.73
CA GLY A 94 -26.13 2.22 9.07
C GLY A 94 -25.18 1.04 8.84
N LEU A 95 -25.60 -0.13 9.30
CA LEU A 95 -24.90 -1.41 9.13
C LEU A 95 -25.87 -2.41 8.53
N SER A 96 -25.56 -2.93 7.35
CA SER A 96 -26.38 -3.95 6.73
C SER A 96 -26.26 -5.29 7.46
N PHE A 97 -27.29 -6.12 7.36
CA PHE A 97 -27.25 -7.49 7.89
C PHE A 97 -26.08 -8.29 7.31
N LEU A 98 -25.77 -8.07 6.05
CA LEU A 98 -24.65 -8.69 5.37
C LEU A 98 -23.31 -8.35 6.03
N GLU A 99 -23.03 -7.05 6.23
CA GLU A 99 -21.81 -6.57 6.88
C GLU A 99 -21.74 -7.00 8.37
N PHE A 100 -22.88 -7.04 9.07
CA PHE A 100 -22.95 -7.49 10.45
C PHE A 100 -22.52 -8.96 10.62
N ASN A 101 -22.78 -9.80 9.62
CA ASN A 101 -22.36 -11.20 9.64
C ASN A 101 -20.87 -11.40 9.31
N TYR A 102 -20.15 -10.38 8.83
CA TYR A 102 -18.75 -10.52 8.44
C TYR A 102 -17.86 -11.07 9.57
N MET A 103 -18.06 -10.60 10.79
CA MET A 103 -17.35 -11.09 11.98
C MET A 103 -17.47 -12.61 12.15
N ILE A 104 -18.65 -13.18 11.89
CA ILE A 104 -18.90 -14.63 12.01
C ILE A 104 -18.14 -15.38 10.91
N LEU A 105 -18.10 -14.81 9.70
CA LEU A 105 -17.39 -15.43 8.57
C LEU A 105 -15.88 -15.49 8.83
N GLN A 106 -15.25 -14.40 9.25
CA GLN A 106 -13.83 -14.40 9.58
C GLN A 106 -13.52 -15.30 10.79
N ALA A 107 -14.40 -15.32 11.80
CA ALA A 107 -14.24 -16.25 12.92
C ALA A 107 -14.26 -17.72 12.45
N TYR A 108 -15.11 -18.03 11.47
CA TYR A 108 -15.16 -19.36 10.86
C TYR A 108 -13.91 -19.66 10.03
N ASP A 109 -13.34 -18.68 9.37
CA ASP A 109 -12.05 -18.81 8.68
C ASP A 109 -10.97 -19.28 9.67
N PHE A 110 -10.82 -18.62 10.81
CA PHE A 110 -9.84 -19.03 11.81
C PHE A 110 -10.09 -20.45 12.33
N TYR A 111 -11.35 -20.81 12.56
CA TYR A 111 -11.72 -22.18 12.95
C TYR A 111 -11.31 -23.19 11.87
N MET A 112 -11.55 -22.91 10.58
CA MET A 112 -11.17 -23.80 9.49
C MET A 112 -9.66 -23.91 9.33
N LEU A 113 -8.93 -22.81 9.50
CA LEU A 113 -7.46 -22.81 9.50
C LEU A 113 -6.91 -23.62 10.68
N ASN A 114 -7.49 -23.50 11.86
CA ASN A 114 -7.13 -24.33 13.00
C ASN A 114 -7.42 -25.81 12.73
N LYS A 115 -8.61 -26.13 12.25
CA LYS A 115 -9.06 -27.50 12.00
C LYS A 115 -8.25 -28.20 10.90
N LYS A 116 -7.95 -27.50 9.79
CA LYS A 116 -7.27 -28.09 8.62
C LYS A 116 -5.75 -28.10 8.77
N PHE A 117 -5.18 -27.05 9.34
CA PHE A 117 -3.74 -26.81 9.32
C PHE A 117 -3.12 -26.65 10.71
N GLY A 118 -3.91 -26.78 11.79
CA GLY A 118 -3.42 -26.58 13.17
C GLY A 118 -3.01 -25.14 13.47
N CYS A 119 -3.58 -24.15 12.77
CA CYS A 119 -3.29 -22.75 12.97
C CYS A 119 -3.61 -22.31 14.40
N LYS A 120 -2.62 -21.75 15.11
CA LYS A 120 -2.75 -21.33 16.51
C LYS A 120 -2.68 -19.83 16.73
N LEU A 121 -2.28 -19.06 15.71
CA LEU A 121 -2.13 -17.61 15.82
C LEU A 121 -2.72 -16.94 14.59
N GLU A 122 -3.67 -16.02 14.78
CA GLU A 122 -4.16 -15.11 13.76
C GLU A 122 -3.57 -13.72 13.99
N MET A 123 -3.10 -13.08 12.91
CA MET A 123 -2.45 -11.77 12.96
C MET A 123 -3.18 -10.79 12.04
N GLY A 124 -3.34 -9.54 12.50
CA GLY A 124 -3.97 -8.50 11.69
C GLY A 124 -3.67 -7.08 12.15
N GLY A 125 -4.28 -6.10 11.50
CA GLY A 125 -4.30 -4.72 11.97
C GLY A 125 -5.20 -4.56 13.20
N GLN A 126 -5.02 -3.49 13.97
CA GLN A 126 -5.82 -3.22 15.17
C GLN A 126 -7.32 -3.14 14.85
N ASP A 127 -7.71 -2.74 13.66
CA ASP A 127 -9.10 -2.74 13.19
C ASP A 127 -9.70 -4.15 13.07
N GLN A 128 -8.87 -5.21 13.02
CA GLN A 128 -9.27 -6.61 12.96
C GLN A 128 -9.47 -7.27 14.34
N TRP A 129 -9.17 -6.56 15.43
CA TRP A 129 -9.20 -7.14 16.79
C TRP A 129 -10.52 -7.85 17.11
N GLY A 130 -11.66 -7.23 16.79
CA GLY A 130 -12.98 -7.81 17.05
C GLY A 130 -13.21 -9.13 16.29
N ASN A 131 -12.82 -9.18 15.03
CA ASN A 131 -12.94 -10.37 14.18
C ASN A 131 -12.02 -11.50 14.67
N ILE A 132 -10.77 -11.18 15.01
CA ILE A 132 -9.79 -12.15 15.52
C ILE A 132 -10.25 -12.75 16.86
N VAL A 133 -10.71 -11.92 17.81
CA VAL A 133 -11.23 -12.39 19.12
C VAL A 133 -12.47 -13.25 18.95
N ALA A 134 -13.34 -12.91 18.00
CA ALA A 134 -14.49 -13.74 17.66
C ALA A 134 -14.06 -15.13 17.16
N GLY A 135 -12.98 -15.18 16.38
CA GLY A 135 -12.36 -16.42 15.89
C GLY A 135 -11.75 -17.25 17.02
N THR A 136 -10.97 -16.65 17.93
CA THR A 136 -10.41 -17.38 19.08
C THR A 136 -11.50 -18.00 19.94
N GLU A 137 -12.60 -17.28 20.15
CA GLU A 137 -13.74 -17.77 20.93
C GLU A 137 -14.46 -18.93 20.20
N LEU A 138 -14.61 -18.84 18.88
CA LEU A 138 -15.25 -19.91 18.09
C LEU A 138 -14.41 -21.19 18.11
N VAL A 139 -13.09 -21.09 17.94
CA VAL A 139 -12.18 -22.25 18.03
C VAL A 139 -12.28 -22.90 19.40
N ARG A 140 -12.24 -22.09 20.47
CA ARG A 140 -12.39 -22.60 21.85
C ARG A 140 -13.70 -23.38 22.04
N ARG A 141 -14.83 -22.88 21.49
CA ARG A 141 -16.15 -23.49 21.62
C ARG A 141 -16.31 -24.78 20.83
N LEU A 142 -15.73 -24.85 19.61
CA LEU A 142 -15.93 -25.96 18.70
C LEU A 142 -14.85 -27.03 18.82
N SER A 143 -13.59 -26.65 19.03
CA SER A 143 -12.43 -27.54 19.08
C SER A 143 -11.90 -27.76 20.50
N GLN A 144 -12.33 -26.98 21.49
CA GLN A 144 -11.78 -26.95 22.85
C GLN A 144 -10.26 -26.71 22.87
N GLN A 145 -9.74 -26.03 21.86
CA GLN A 145 -8.34 -25.67 21.72
C GLN A 145 -8.13 -24.20 22.08
N GLU A 146 -6.95 -23.90 22.63
CA GLU A 146 -6.50 -22.55 22.85
C GLU A 146 -5.73 -22.05 21.62
N VAL A 147 -6.15 -20.90 21.11
CA VAL A 147 -5.52 -20.18 20.01
C VAL A 147 -5.41 -18.71 20.36
N HIS A 148 -4.52 -18.00 19.69
CA HIS A 148 -4.13 -16.63 20.03
C HIS A 148 -4.37 -15.68 18.87
N GLY A 149 -4.56 -14.42 19.21
CA GLY A 149 -4.61 -13.30 18.24
C GLY A 149 -3.58 -12.24 18.60
N ILE A 150 -2.98 -11.64 17.59
CA ILE A 150 -2.10 -10.48 17.74
C ILE A 150 -2.49 -9.40 16.74
N THR A 151 -2.51 -8.15 17.19
CA THR A 151 -2.76 -7.03 16.29
C THR A 151 -1.64 -6.01 16.35
N MET A 152 -1.38 -5.39 15.18
CA MET A 152 -0.42 -4.31 15.02
C MET A 152 -1.17 -2.98 14.86
N PRO A 153 -0.64 -1.86 15.40
CA PRO A 153 -1.20 -0.54 15.16
C PRO A 153 -1.30 -0.24 13.67
N LEU A 154 -2.37 0.44 13.27
CA LEU A 154 -2.50 0.91 11.90
C LEU A 154 -1.42 1.96 11.59
N LEU A 155 -0.87 1.88 10.39
CA LEU A 155 0.03 2.91 9.89
C LEU A 155 -0.80 4.15 9.51
N ILE A 156 -0.57 5.21 10.22
CA ILE A 156 -1.23 6.51 10.03
C ILE A 156 -0.15 7.52 9.71
N ASN A 157 -0.38 8.35 8.70
CA ASN A 157 0.46 9.49 8.40
C ASN A 157 0.28 10.54 9.51
N SER A 158 1.37 10.96 10.16
CA SER A 158 1.34 11.82 11.35
C SER A 158 0.82 13.22 11.05
N SER A 159 1.01 13.73 9.82
CA SER A 159 0.58 15.09 9.43
C SER A 159 -0.89 15.15 9.03
N THR A 160 -1.43 14.09 8.42
CA THR A 160 -2.80 14.10 7.88
C THR A 160 -3.80 13.33 8.73
N GLY A 161 -3.33 12.46 9.64
CA GLY A 161 -4.16 11.52 10.39
C GLY A 161 -4.81 10.42 9.53
N GLN A 162 -4.49 10.35 8.24
CA GLN A 162 -5.04 9.35 7.33
C GLN A 162 -4.22 8.06 7.31
N LYS A 163 -4.87 6.94 6.95
CA LYS A 163 -4.16 5.66 6.75
C LYS A 163 -3.07 5.83 5.71
N PHE A 164 -1.87 5.33 6.03
CA PHE A 164 -0.71 5.32 5.14
C PHE A 164 -0.98 4.51 3.86
N GLY A 165 -0.29 4.84 2.77
CA GLY A 165 -0.43 4.15 1.48
C GLY A 165 -1.36 4.85 0.48
N LYS A 166 -1.77 6.10 0.78
CA LYS A 166 -2.46 6.97 -0.17
C LYS A 166 -1.64 8.24 -0.39
N SER A 167 -1.39 8.58 -1.65
CA SER A 167 -0.86 9.87 -2.07
C SER A 167 -1.99 10.84 -2.42
N VAL A 168 -1.66 12.09 -2.71
CA VAL A 168 -2.60 13.07 -3.28
C VAL A 168 -3.22 12.57 -4.59
N GLY A 169 -2.51 11.72 -5.34
CA GLY A 169 -2.98 11.07 -6.58
C GLY A 169 -3.80 9.78 -6.38
N GLY A 170 -3.97 9.30 -5.14
CA GLY A 170 -4.69 8.06 -4.85
C GLY A 170 -3.85 6.99 -4.16
N ALA A 171 -4.20 5.71 -4.34
CA ALA A 171 -3.47 4.60 -3.76
C ALA A 171 -2.10 4.40 -4.45
N VAL A 172 -1.07 4.13 -3.66
CA VAL A 172 0.25 3.71 -4.16
C VAL A 172 0.27 2.19 -4.26
N TRP A 173 0.47 1.68 -5.47
CA TRP A 173 0.35 0.27 -5.78
C TRP A 173 1.71 -0.43 -5.76
N LEU A 174 1.73 -1.68 -5.30
CA LEU A 174 2.89 -2.58 -5.42
C LEU A 174 3.08 -3.10 -6.86
N ASP A 175 2.08 -2.95 -7.72
CA ASP A 175 2.14 -3.33 -9.12
C ASP A 175 2.76 -2.18 -9.93
N LYS A 176 3.93 -2.44 -10.53
CA LYS A 176 4.68 -1.46 -11.32
C LYS A 176 3.95 -0.95 -12.57
N ASN A 177 2.90 -1.66 -13.02
CA ASN A 177 2.06 -1.20 -14.12
C ASN A 177 1.03 -0.15 -13.68
N LYS A 178 0.81 0.01 -12.36
CA LYS A 178 -0.13 0.99 -11.77
C LYS A 178 0.58 2.13 -11.08
N THR A 179 1.73 1.88 -10.48
CA THR A 179 2.65 2.88 -9.90
C THR A 179 4.04 2.52 -10.36
N SER A 180 4.70 3.39 -11.13
CA SER A 180 6.07 3.13 -11.59
C SER A 180 7.01 2.90 -10.40
N VAL A 181 8.11 2.18 -10.63
CA VAL A 181 9.09 1.94 -9.55
C VAL A 181 9.68 3.26 -9.04
N PHE A 182 9.88 4.22 -9.94
CA PHE A 182 10.34 5.56 -9.57
C PHE A 182 9.33 6.30 -8.70
N ASP A 183 8.03 6.30 -9.06
CA ASP A 183 6.99 6.94 -8.26
C ASP A 183 6.80 6.24 -6.91
N TYR A 184 6.94 4.91 -6.88
CA TYR A 184 6.93 4.14 -5.64
C TYR A 184 8.10 4.54 -4.74
N TYR A 185 9.32 4.68 -5.28
CA TYR A 185 10.48 5.19 -4.57
C TYR A 185 10.23 6.62 -4.06
N GLN A 186 9.72 7.51 -4.91
CA GLN A 186 9.43 8.90 -4.53
C GLN A 186 8.35 9.01 -3.45
N PHE A 187 7.36 8.14 -3.44
CA PHE A 187 6.38 8.09 -2.34
C PHE A 187 7.06 7.91 -0.98
N TRP A 188 8.00 6.99 -0.88
CA TRP A 188 8.76 6.76 0.35
C TRP A 188 9.74 7.90 0.65
N ARG A 189 10.38 8.42 -0.38
CA ARG A 189 11.31 9.54 -0.27
C ARG A 189 10.64 10.83 0.23
N ASN A 190 9.37 11.01 -0.07
CA ASN A 190 8.55 12.17 0.32
C ASN A 190 7.75 11.95 1.62
N THR A 191 8.09 10.94 2.39
CA THR A 191 7.49 10.69 3.71
C THR A 191 7.76 11.86 4.66
N ASP A 192 6.79 12.17 5.53
CA ASP A 192 6.95 13.17 6.58
C ASP A 192 8.09 12.82 7.53
N ASP A 193 8.88 13.82 7.92
CA ASP A 193 10.04 13.65 8.80
C ASP A 193 9.69 12.91 10.10
N ALA A 194 8.53 13.23 10.68
CA ALA A 194 8.02 12.61 11.90
C ALA A 194 7.73 11.11 11.77
N ASP A 195 7.49 10.60 10.56
CA ASP A 195 7.14 9.21 10.31
C ASP A 195 8.35 8.36 9.88
N VAL A 196 9.45 8.99 9.44
CA VAL A 196 10.61 8.30 8.84
C VAL A 196 11.14 7.18 9.75
N GLN A 197 11.48 7.49 10.99
CA GLN A 197 12.05 6.50 11.90
C GLN A 197 11.11 5.32 12.16
N LYS A 198 9.83 5.61 12.36
CA LYS A 198 8.80 4.58 12.54
C LYS A 198 8.66 3.68 11.30
N LEU A 199 8.66 4.27 10.11
CA LEU A 199 8.55 3.53 8.87
C LEU A 199 9.82 2.71 8.57
N MET A 200 11.01 3.23 8.88
CA MET A 200 12.25 2.44 8.80
C MET A 200 12.19 1.20 9.71
N LEU A 201 11.65 1.32 10.92
CA LEU A 201 11.48 0.19 11.84
C LEU A 201 10.52 -0.89 11.30
N TYR A 202 9.54 -0.51 10.47
CA TYR A 202 8.58 -1.45 9.90
C TYR A 202 9.00 -2.02 8.54
N PHE A 203 9.70 -1.25 7.73
CA PHE A 203 9.94 -1.58 6.31
C PHE A 203 11.40 -1.84 5.96
N THR A 204 12.29 -1.87 6.96
CA THR A 204 13.68 -2.26 6.74
C THR A 204 14.11 -3.35 7.72
N ALA A 205 15.16 -4.08 7.37
CA ALA A 205 15.82 -5.05 8.25
C ALA A 205 17.03 -4.44 8.97
N LEU A 206 17.19 -3.12 8.96
CA LEU A 206 18.33 -2.44 9.59
C LEU A 206 18.25 -2.52 11.12
N PRO A 207 19.40 -2.61 11.82
CA PRO A 207 19.43 -2.57 13.27
C PRO A 207 18.80 -1.29 13.84
N VAL A 208 18.06 -1.43 14.94
CA VAL A 208 17.33 -0.30 15.56
C VAL A 208 18.22 0.88 15.90
N ASP A 209 19.42 0.61 16.42
CA ASP A 209 20.38 1.67 16.79
C ASP A 209 20.98 2.35 15.56
N GLU A 210 21.17 1.60 14.47
CA GLU A 210 21.58 2.17 13.18
C GLU A 210 20.50 3.13 12.65
N ILE A 211 19.23 2.72 12.67
CA ILE A 211 18.10 3.57 12.26
C ILE A 211 18.08 4.87 13.07
N ARG A 212 18.23 4.80 14.39
CA ARG A 212 18.27 5.98 15.27
C ARG A 212 19.41 6.91 14.92
N ASN A 213 20.60 6.36 14.68
CA ASN A 213 21.79 7.13 14.32
C ASN A 213 21.61 7.83 12.97
N ILE A 214 21.12 7.13 11.96
CA ILE A 214 20.87 7.71 10.63
C ILE A 214 19.85 8.85 10.71
N CYS A 215 18.71 8.62 11.38
CA CYS A 215 17.66 9.64 11.54
C CYS A 215 18.16 10.89 12.29
N SER A 216 19.03 10.71 13.28
CA SER A 216 19.62 11.82 14.03
C SER A 216 20.68 12.58 13.23
N ALA A 217 21.44 11.90 12.37
CA ALA A 217 22.50 12.50 11.58
C ALA A 217 21.95 13.27 10.36
N SER A 218 21.00 12.68 9.62
CA SER A 218 20.37 13.30 8.46
C SER A 218 19.03 12.66 8.14
N ILE A 219 17.96 13.41 8.32
CA ILE A 219 16.61 12.94 8.00
C ILE A 219 16.43 12.69 6.49
N ASN A 220 17.09 13.48 5.63
CA ASN A 220 17.05 13.30 4.19
C ASN A 220 17.75 12.01 3.76
N ARG A 221 18.90 11.67 4.40
CA ARG A 221 19.56 10.38 4.15
C ARG A 221 18.72 9.22 4.66
N ALA A 222 18.08 9.37 5.82
CA ALA A 222 17.14 8.37 6.33
C ALA A 222 16.00 8.11 5.35
N LYS A 223 15.44 9.15 4.72
CA LYS A 223 14.41 9.02 3.68
C LYS A 223 14.91 8.32 2.42
N GLU A 224 16.15 8.58 1.97
CA GLU A 224 16.75 7.86 0.85
C GLU A 224 16.90 6.36 1.15
N ILE A 225 17.40 6.03 2.35
CA ILE A 225 17.55 4.64 2.77
C ILE A 225 16.20 3.95 2.91
N LEU A 226 15.20 4.61 3.53
CA LEU A 226 13.84 4.08 3.62
C LEU A 226 13.26 3.80 2.23
N ALA A 227 13.37 4.76 1.31
CA ALA A 227 12.86 4.62 -0.04
C ALA A 227 13.56 3.49 -0.80
N PHE A 228 14.87 3.38 -0.67
CA PHE A 228 15.65 2.31 -1.28
C PHE A 228 15.23 0.94 -0.75
N GLU A 229 15.24 0.75 0.58
CA GLU A 229 14.91 -0.52 1.21
C GLU A 229 13.46 -0.96 0.92
N ALA A 230 12.49 -0.04 1.04
CA ALA A 230 11.09 -0.33 0.73
C ALA A 230 10.88 -0.68 -0.75
N THR A 231 11.62 -0.02 -1.66
CA THR A 231 11.57 -0.32 -3.10
C THR A 231 12.25 -1.66 -3.40
N ALA A 232 13.40 -1.94 -2.79
CA ALA A 232 14.08 -3.21 -2.93
C ALA A 232 13.21 -4.39 -2.44
N LEU A 233 12.51 -4.21 -1.34
CA LEU A 233 11.59 -5.20 -0.78
C LEU A 233 10.39 -5.48 -1.72
N ALA A 234 9.82 -4.44 -2.34
CA ALA A 234 8.63 -4.57 -3.18
C ALA A 234 8.92 -5.00 -4.62
N HIS A 235 10.06 -4.60 -5.17
CA HIS A 235 10.42 -4.81 -6.57
C HIS A 235 11.69 -5.64 -6.73
N SER A 236 12.85 -5.03 -6.51
CA SER A 236 14.16 -5.70 -6.39
C SER A 236 15.23 -4.67 -6.02
N GLY A 237 16.41 -5.14 -5.56
CA GLY A 237 17.56 -4.27 -5.30
C GLY A 237 18.05 -3.54 -6.55
N GLU A 238 17.98 -4.16 -7.72
CA GLU A 238 18.35 -3.54 -8.99
C GLU A 238 17.42 -2.38 -9.37
N GLU A 239 16.11 -2.60 -9.28
CA GLU A 239 15.09 -1.58 -9.55
C GLU A 239 15.18 -0.42 -8.53
N ALA A 240 15.46 -0.73 -7.26
CA ALA A 240 15.68 0.28 -6.23
C ALA A 240 16.93 1.12 -6.51
N ALA A 241 18.02 0.50 -6.99
CA ALA A 241 19.24 1.20 -7.37
C ALA A 241 19.00 2.16 -8.55
N LYS A 242 18.28 1.71 -9.59
CA LYS A 242 17.88 2.58 -10.71
C LYS A 242 17.06 3.78 -10.24
N ALA A 243 16.04 3.54 -9.41
CA ALA A 243 15.19 4.62 -8.88
C ALA A 243 15.97 5.60 -8.00
N TYR A 244 16.91 5.11 -7.17
CA TYR A 244 17.79 5.94 -6.35
C TYR A 244 18.71 6.80 -7.21
N LEU A 245 19.37 6.23 -8.23
CA LEU A 245 20.26 6.95 -9.14
C LEU A 245 19.51 8.01 -9.95
N ALA A 246 18.34 7.66 -10.50
CA ALA A 246 17.49 8.59 -11.23
C ALA A 246 17.02 9.76 -10.34
N ALA A 247 16.61 9.47 -9.09
CA ALA A 247 16.24 10.50 -8.13
C ALA A 247 17.44 11.39 -7.76
N GLY A 248 18.61 10.80 -7.55
CA GLY A 248 19.85 11.52 -7.25
C GLY A 248 20.33 12.40 -8.40
N ALA A 249 20.19 11.93 -9.63
CA ALA A 249 20.49 12.73 -10.84
C ALA A 249 19.59 13.95 -10.95
N LYS A 250 18.31 13.81 -10.59
CA LYS A 250 17.32 14.89 -10.70
C LYS A 250 17.34 15.85 -9.52
N PHE A 251 17.43 15.35 -8.29
CA PHE A 251 17.21 16.13 -7.07
C PHE A 251 18.45 16.28 -6.19
N GLY A 252 19.57 15.66 -6.59
CA GLY A 252 20.77 15.55 -5.79
C GLY A 252 20.70 14.43 -4.74
N PHE A 253 21.87 13.94 -4.33
CA PHE A 253 22.01 12.94 -3.26
C PHE A 253 22.16 13.63 -1.92
N SER A 254 21.51 13.09 -0.89
CA SER A 254 21.63 13.65 0.48
C SER A 254 22.98 13.30 1.13
N ASP A 255 23.62 12.21 0.71
CA ASP A 255 24.92 11.75 1.22
C ASP A 255 25.68 11.02 0.11
N LYS A 256 26.15 11.80 -0.91
CA LYS A 256 26.88 11.25 -2.06
C LYS A 256 28.16 10.52 -1.66
N GLU A 257 28.82 11.00 -0.61
CA GLU A 257 30.11 10.46 -0.15
C GLU A 257 29.96 9.32 0.89
N ASN A 258 28.72 8.87 1.18
CA ASN A 258 28.41 7.84 2.18
C ASN A 258 29.07 8.12 3.54
N LYS A 259 29.02 9.36 4.01
CA LYS A 259 29.56 9.77 5.32
C LYS A 259 28.76 9.22 6.51
N ILE A 260 27.48 8.93 6.28
CA ILE A 260 26.60 8.36 7.29
C ILE A 260 26.64 6.83 7.15
N PRO A 261 27.23 6.11 8.13
CA PRO A 261 27.36 4.67 8.05
C PRO A 261 25.99 3.97 8.00
N THR A 262 25.83 3.02 7.10
CA THR A 262 24.64 2.16 7.02
C THR A 262 25.00 0.78 6.49
N SER A 263 24.30 -0.24 7.01
CA SER A 263 24.36 -1.61 6.50
C SER A 263 23.49 -1.84 5.27
N SER A 264 22.66 -0.85 4.89
CA SER A 264 21.86 -0.89 3.66
C SER A 264 22.73 -1.02 2.41
N ALA A 265 22.22 -1.78 1.44
CA ALA A 265 22.89 -1.96 0.15
C ALA A 265 23.04 -0.64 -0.64
N ILE A 266 22.28 0.39 -0.32
CA ILE A 266 22.39 1.73 -0.92
C ILE A 266 23.82 2.30 -0.81
N ALA A 267 24.56 1.98 0.28
CA ALA A 267 25.95 2.43 0.48
C ALA A 267 26.94 1.87 -0.55
N LYS A 268 26.58 0.80 -1.27
CA LYS A 268 27.42 0.15 -2.28
C LYS A 268 27.15 0.66 -3.71
N ILE A 269 26.17 1.54 -3.89
CA ILE A 269 25.79 2.05 -5.20
C ILE A 269 26.77 3.15 -5.61
N ASN A 270 27.31 3.01 -6.82
CA ASN A 270 28.14 4.05 -7.43
C ASN A 270 27.28 5.21 -7.90
N THR A 271 27.29 6.32 -7.18
CA THR A 271 26.47 7.51 -7.49
C THR A 271 26.97 8.29 -8.74
N ASP A 272 28.15 7.99 -9.25
CA ASP A 272 28.66 8.60 -10.48
C ASP A 272 28.02 7.96 -11.75
N GLU A 273 27.33 6.83 -11.60
CA GLU A 273 26.53 6.19 -12.65
C GLU A 273 25.10 6.76 -12.76
N ALA A 274 24.80 7.83 -12.04
CA ALA A 274 23.48 8.44 -12.07
C ALA A 274 23.16 9.01 -13.46
N VAL A 275 22.10 8.48 -14.08
CA VAL A 275 21.63 8.89 -15.41
C VAL A 275 20.15 9.27 -15.32
N ILE A 276 19.75 10.25 -16.11
CA ILE A 276 18.38 10.74 -16.15
C ILE A 276 17.45 9.79 -16.95
N ASP A 277 18.01 8.86 -17.73
CA ASP A 277 17.28 7.99 -18.66
C ASP A 277 16.28 7.01 -17.99
N ASP A 278 16.42 6.75 -16.70
CA ASP A 278 15.51 5.88 -15.92
C ASP A 278 14.28 6.63 -15.35
N LEU A 279 14.10 7.91 -15.65
CA LEU A 279 12.91 8.65 -15.25
C LEU A 279 11.68 8.22 -16.07
N PRO A 280 10.46 8.24 -15.48
CA PRO A 280 9.24 8.10 -16.27
C PRO A 280 9.23 9.13 -17.39
N THR A 281 9.24 8.66 -18.63
CA THR A 281 9.27 9.51 -19.82
C THR A 281 7.95 9.43 -20.57
N TYR A 282 7.55 10.57 -21.16
CA TYR A 282 6.44 10.65 -22.09
C TYR A 282 6.98 11.08 -23.45
N GLU A 283 6.82 10.24 -24.45
CA GLU A 283 7.22 10.55 -25.82
C GLU A 283 6.14 11.39 -26.50
N LEU A 284 6.53 12.50 -27.08
CA LEU A 284 5.65 13.45 -27.74
C LEU A 284 6.18 13.82 -29.12
N THR A 285 5.30 13.77 -30.12
CA THR A 285 5.57 14.44 -31.39
C THR A 285 5.14 15.90 -31.26
N LEU A 286 6.13 16.80 -31.15
CA LEU A 286 5.86 18.22 -30.94
C LEU A 286 5.35 18.85 -32.25
N PRO A 287 4.13 19.49 -32.25
CA PRO A 287 3.66 20.26 -33.38
C PRO A 287 4.58 21.45 -33.71
N ALA A 288 4.64 21.87 -34.98
CA ALA A 288 5.49 22.97 -35.40
C ALA A 288 5.16 24.30 -34.71
N GLU A 289 3.90 24.52 -34.36
CA GLU A 289 3.40 25.65 -33.58
C GLU A 289 3.67 25.55 -32.07
N GLY A 290 4.16 24.39 -31.60
CA GLY A 290 4.31 24.09 -30.19
C GLY A 290 3.06 23.41 -29.59
N ILE A 291 3.11 23.12 -28.30
CA ILE A 291 1.99 22.53 -27.55
C ILE A 291 1.63 23.40 -26.36
N TRP A 292 0.36 23.66 -26.15
CA TRP A 292 -0.13 24.35 -24.98
C TRP A 292 0.24 23.57 -23.71
N PHE A 293 0.98 24.19 -22.79
CA PHE A 293 1.64 23.53 -21.67
C PHE A 293 0.66 22.78 -20.73
N PRO A 294 -0.52 23.33 -20.38
CA PRO A 294 -1.54 22.56 -19.64
C PRO A 294 -1.99 21.28 -20.34
N LYS A 295 -2.08 21.28 -21.68
CA LYS A 295 -2.41 20.11 -22.47
C LYS A 295 -1.27 19.10 -22.42
N LEU A 296 -0.02 19.55 -22.59
CA LEU A 296 1.16 18.68 -22.45
C LEU A 296 1.18 18.00 -21.08
N MET A 297 0.98 18.75 -19.98
CA MET A 297 0.95 18.20 -18.63
C MET A 297 -0.15 17.13 -18.44
N ALA A 298 -1.31 17.34 -19.05
CA ALA A 298 -2.41 16.36 -18.98
C ALA A 298 -2.12 15.12 -19.83
N GLU A 299 -1.59 15.26 -21.04
CA GLU A 299 -1.23 14.14 -21.93
C GLU A 299 -0.06 13.32 -21.38
N ALA A 300 0.91 13.97 -20.74
CA ALA A 300 2.00 13.30 -20.03
C ALA A 300 1.59 12.66 -18.71
N GLY A 301 0.31 12.75 -18.31
CA GLY A 301 -0.20 12.14 -17.08
C GLY A 301 0.20 12.87 -15.79
N LEU A 302 0.80 14.06 -15.90
CA LEU A 302 1.18 14.89 -14.74
C LEU A 302 -0.02 15.53 -14.06
N CYS A 303 -1.14 15.68 -14.77
CA CYS A 303 -2.42 16.21 -14.27
C CYS A 303 -3.57 15.40 -14.88
N LYS A 304 -4.70 15.34 -14.15
CA LYS A 304 -5.91 14.62 -14.62
C LYS A 304 -6.66 15.37 -15.74
N SER A 305 -6.40 16.66 -15.89
CA SER A 305 -7.07 17.51 -16.88
C SER A 305 -6.32 18.81 -17.10
N ASN A 306 -6.58 19.46 -18.25
CA ASN A 306 -6.06 20.79 -18.56
C ASN A 306 -6.45 21.83 -17.49
N GLY A 307 -7.64 21.70 -16.89
CA GLY A 307 -8.11 22.61 -15.83
C GLY A 307 -7.31 22.44 -14.54
N GLU A 308 -6.90 21.23 -14.19
CA GLU A 308 -6.03 20.97 -13.05
C GLU A 308 -4.62 21.53 -13.32
N ALA A 309 -4.07 21.28 -14.50
CA ALA A 309 -2.78 21.81 -14.92
C ALA A 309 -2.75 23.35 -14.86
N ARG A 310 -3.80 24.04 -15.32
CA ARG A 310 -3.90 25.51 -15.20
C ARG A 310 -3.86 25.98 -13.75
N ARG A 311 -4.58 25.32 -12.85
CA ARG A 311 -4.56 25.66 -11.41
C ARG A 311 -3.18 25.43 -10.80
N LEU A 312 -2.50 24.35 -11.19
CA LEU A 312 -1.15 24.06 -10.72
C LEU A 312 -0.15 25.15 -11.18
N ILE A 313 -0.23 25.56 -12.44
CA ILE A 313 0.58 26.66 -12.99
C ILE A 313 0.32 27.95 -12.23
N GLN A 314 -0.94 28.33 -12.03
CA GLN A 314 -1.33 29.53 -11.28
C GLN A 314 -0.87 29.48 -9.83
N GLY A 315 -0.90 28.29 -9.20
CA GLY A 315 -0.37 28.04 -7.86
C GLY A 315 1.16 28.00 -7.78
N GLY A 316 1.84 28.06 -8.94
CA GLY A 316 3.31 28.07 -9.04
C GLY A 316 3.97 26.72 -8.83
N GLY A 317 3.23 25.62 -9.02
CA GLY A 317 3.72 24.25 -8.91
C GLY A 317 4.15 23.62 -10.24
N ALA A 318 4.23 24.39 -11.33
CA ALA A 318 4.63 23.87 -12.64
C ALA A 318 5.99 24.42 -13.07
N TYR A 319 6.83 23.52 -13.56
CA TYR A 319 8.19 23.84 -14.02
C TYR A 319 8.45 23.17 -15.38
N LEU A 320 9.33 23.75 -16.17
CA LEU A 320 9.86 23.20 -17.39
C LEU A 320 11.37 23.48 -17.40
N ASN A 321 12.20 22.43 -17.41
CA ASN A 321 13.67 22.54 -17.28
C ASN A 321 14.09 23.41 -16.08
N ASP A 322 13.54 23.13 -14.90
CA ASP A 322 13.77 23.87 -13.66
C ASP A 322 13.34 25.34 -13.65
N GLN A 323 12.75 25.82 -14.76
CA GLN A 323 12.16 27.15 -14.83
C GLN A 323 10.68 27.10 -14.51
N ARG A 324 10.27 27.90 -13.53
CA ARG A 324 8.87 28.00 -13.12
C ARG A 324 8.03 28.64 -14.23
N ILE A 325 6.99 27.91 -14.63
CA ILE A 325 5.98 28.43 -15.57
C ILE A 325 4.85 29.02 -14.72
N SER A 326 4.59 30.32 -14.90
CA SER A 326 3.53 31.05 -14.21
C SER A 326 2.38 31.49 -15.12
N ASP A 327 2.59 31.44 -16.42
CA ASP A 327 1.56 31.76 -17.41
C ASP A 327 0.76 30.51 -17.78
N PRO A 328 -0.55 30.45 -17.46
CA PRO A 328 -1.40 29.29 -17.79
C PRO A 328 -1.69 29.15 -19.29
N ASP A 329 -1.34 30.14 -20.10
CA ASP A 329 -1.49 30.10 -21.54
C ASP A 329 -0.15 29.87 -22.28
N PHE A 330 0.91 29.58 -21.52
CA PHE A 330 2.24 29.23 -22.05
C PHE A 330 2.17 28.05 -23.04
N THR A 331 2.87 28.20 -24.17
CA THR A 331 3.00 27.18 -25.22
C THR A 331 4.46 26.75 -25.32
N ALA A 332 4.73 25.49 -24.99
CA ALA A 332 6.05 24.91 -25.11
C ALA A 332 6.39 24.64 -26.58
N LYS A 333 7.59 25.06 -27.01
CA LYS A 333 8.09 24.98 -28.38
C LYS A 333 9.37 24.14 -28.44
N ALA A 334 9.83 23.82 -29.62
CA ALA A 334 11.05 23.01 -29.84
C ALA A 334 12.29 23.57 -29.12
N ALA A 335 12.36 24.91 -28.94
CA ALA A 335 13.46 25.55 -28.22
C ALA A 335 13.45 25.26 -26.70
N ASP A 336 12.31 24.86 -26.15
CA ASP A 336 12.17 24.52 -24.73
C ASP A 336 12.57 23.05 -24.44
N PHE A 337 12.95 22.29 -25.47
CA PHE A 337 13.37 20.90 -25.40
C PHE A 337 14.83 20.73 -25.86
N PRO A 338 15.81 21.20 -25.07
CA PRO A 338 17.22 21.04 -25.44
C PRO A 338 17.55 19.56 -25.58
N ASN A 339 18.23 19.20 -26.67
CA ASN A 339 18.53 17.81 -27.04
C ASN A 339 17.28 16.91 -27.26
N GLY A 340 16.13 17.51 -27.57
CA GLY A 340 14.89 16.77 -27.80
C GLY A 340 14.17 16.28 -26.55
N SER A 341 14.60 16.71 -25.36
CA SER A 341 13.96 16.35 -24.11
C SER A 341 13.80 17.55 -23.16
N ALA A 342 12.85 17.48 -22.23
CA ALA A 342 12.65 18.44 -21.16
C ALA A 342 12.26 17.73 -19.85
N ILE A 343 12.53 18.37 -18.73
CA ILE A 343 12.23 17.89 -17.38
C ILE A 343 11.25 18.85 -16.70
#